data_4fd299b0bd6e9dde72a7be5cdbe09552
#
_entry.id   4fd299b0bd6e9dde72a7be5cdbe09552
#
_cell.length_a   1.000
_cell.length_b   1.000
_cell.length_c   1.000
_cell.angle_alpha   90.00
_cell.angle_beta   90.00
_cell.angle_gamma   90.00
#
_symmetry.space_group_name_H-M   'P 1'
#
loop_
_entity.id
_entity.type
_entity.pdbx_description
1 polymer ?
#
loop_
_entity_poly.entity_id
_entity_poly.type
_entity_poly.pdbx_seq_one_letter_code
_entity_poly.pdbx_strand_id
1 'polypeptide(L)' 'DSTYDWNRFFIFHDELYRNYCESDVGRGNTMFKMKELWAYWSRLFYDVEGAERALKKIRKTRDNGEYEAAVRMLAALCR' A
#
# COMPACT_ATOMS: atom_id res chain seq x y z
N ASP A 1 -7.97 19.99 11.46
CA ASP A 1 -8.34 19.33 10.25
C ASP A 1 -7.21 18.48 9.74
N SER A 2 -7.56 17.62 8.87
CA SER A 2 -6.59 16.73 8.31
C SER A 2 -5.85 17.43 7.19
N THR A 3 -4.58 17.55 7.36
CA THR A 3 -3.77 18.22 6.37
C THR A 3 -2.91 17.26 5.58
N TYR A 4 -3.01 15.98 5.88
CA TYR A 4 -2.19 15.01 5.18
C TYR A 4 -2.71 14.80 3.77
N ASP A 5 -1.82 14.87 2.82
CA ASP A 5 -2.17 14.75 1.40
C ASP A 5 -2.10 13.29 0.97
N TRP A 6 -3.23 12.60 1.10
CA TRP A 6 -3.29 11.19 0.74
C TRP A 6 -3.08 10.94 -0.75
N ASN A 7 -3.52 11.88 -1.59
CA ASN A 7 -3.27 11.73 -3.02
C ASN A 7 -1.78 11.68 -3.31
N ARG A 8 -1.03 12.55 -2.67
CA ARG A 8 0.40 12.58 -2.85
C ARG A 8 1.04 11.29 -2.37
N PHE A 9 0.60 10.80 -1.23
CA PHE A 9 1.11 9.56 -0.70
C PHE A 9 0.91 8.40 -1.68
N PHE A 10 -0.30 8.29 -2.22
CA PHE A 10 -0.58 7.16 -3.09
C PHE A 10 0.08 7.28 -4.46
N ILE A 11 0.31 8.50 -4.92
CA ILE A 11 1.09 8.69 -6.14
C ILE A 11 2.52 8.20 -5.90
N PHE A 12 3.10 8.55 -4.77
CA PHE A 12 4.43 8.10 -4.40
C PHE A 12 4.46 6.57 -4.29
N HIS A 13 3.48 6.01 -3.63
CA HIS A 13 3.39 4.56 -3.47
C HIS A 13 3.34 3.87 -4.83
N ASP A 14 2.50 4.39 -5.74
CA ASP A 14 2.32 3.75 -7.04
C ASP A 14 3.60 3.77 -7.85
N GLU A 15 4.34 4.88 -7.79
CA GLU A 15 5.60 4.95 -8.50
C GLU A 15 6.63 3.99 -7.93
N LEU A 16 6.70 3.92 -6.62
CA LEU A 16 7.64 3.03 -5.96
C LEU A 16 7.32 1.58 -6.27
N TYR A 17 6.04 1.24 -6.20
CA TYR A 17 5.59 -0.11 -6.51
C TYR A 17 5.94 -0.49 -7.94
N ARG A 18 5.67 0.41 -8.88
CA ARG A 18 5.97 0.14 -10.27
C ARG A 18 7.47 -0.06 -10.48
N ASN A 19 8.28 0.78 -9.84
CA ASN A 19 9.72 0.65 -9.96
C ASN A 19 10.21 -0.69 -9.43
N TYR A 20 9.67 -1.13 -8.31
CA TYR A 20 10.05 -2.43 -7.79
C TYR A 20 9.62 -3.55 -8.72
N CYS A 21 8.42 -3.46 -9.28
CA CYS A 21 7.95 -4.49 -10.20
C CYS A 21 8.85 -4.58 -11.42
N GLU A 22 9.28 -3.44 -11.93
CA GLU A 22 10.12 -3.43 -13.13
C GLU A 22 11.52 -3.95 -12.87
N SER A 23 12.08 -3.62 -11.72
CA SER A 23 13.44 -4.03 -11.41
C SER A 23 13.53 -5.45 -10.88
N ASP A 24 12.39 -6.04 -10.53
CA ASP A 24 12.37 -7.33 -9.85
C ASP A 24 11.66 -8.39 -10.68
N VAL A 25 11.75 -8.24 -11.99
CA VAL A 25 11.03 -9.15 -12.89
C VAL A 25 11.43 -10.60 -12.61
N GLY A 26 10.43 -11.43 -12.36
CA GLY A 26 10.63 -12.84 -12.20
C GLY A 26 11.18 -13.31 -10.86
N ARG A 27 11.42 -12.41 -9.94
CA ARG A 27 12.00 -12.77 -8.65
C ARG A 27 10.99 -12.87 -7.52
N GLY A 28 9.87 -12.20 -7.65
CA GLY A 28 8.84 -12.27 -6.64
C GLY A 28 9.13 -11.53 -5.36
N ASN A 29 10.10 -10.62 -5.37
CA ASN A 29 10.47 -9.89 -4.15
C ASN A 29 9.68 -8.62 -3.94
N THR A 30 8.93 -8.18 -4.94
CA THR A 30 8.19 -6.92 -4.86
C THR A 30 7.22 -6.95 -3.69
N MET A 31 6.47 -8.04 -3.55
CA MET A 31 5.52 -8.16 -2.45
C MET A 31 6.20 -8.05 -1.10
N PHE A 32 7.32 -8.71 -0.96
CA PHE A 32 8.06 -8.70 0.29
C PHE A 32 8.51 -7.28 0.64
N LYS A 33 9.06 -6.58 -0.34
CA LYS A 33 9.53 -5.22 -0.10
C LYS A 33 8.40 -4.27 0.23
N MET A 34 7.29 -4.39 -0.49
CA MET A 34 6.16 -3.51 -0.22
C MET A 34 5.57 -3.78 1.16
N LYS A 35 5.50 -5.05 1.56
CA LYS A 35 4.95 -5.37 2.87
C LYS A 35 5.83 -4.83 3.99
N GLU A 36 7.14 -4.82 3.80
CA GLU A 36 8.02 -4.22 4.78
C GLU A 36 7.74 -2.73 4.94
N LEU A 37 7.52 -2.05 3.83
CA LEU A 37 7.19 -0.64 3.87
C LEU A 37 5.86 -0.41 4.55
N TRP A 38 4.89 -1.30 4.32
CA TRP A 38 3.59 -1.14 4.94
C TRP A 38 3.61 -1.36 6.44
N ALA A 39 4.52 -2.19 6.93
CA ALA A 39 4.70 -2.32 8.37
C ALA A 39 5.04 -0.97 8.99
N TYR A 40 5.74 -0.16 8.24
CA TYR A 40 6.13 1.17 8.67
C TYR A 40 5.03 2.20 8.38
N TRP A 41 4.51 2.18 7.16
CA TRP A 41 3.51 3.15 6.71
C TRP A 41 2.18 3.01 7.44
N SER A 42 1.87 1.82 7.94
CA SER A 42 0.56 1.60 8.56
C SER A 42 0.29 2.56 9.69
N ARG A 43 1.33 3.07 10.30
CA ARG A 43 1.18 4.02 11.40
C ARG A 43 0.57 5.34 10.97
N LEU A 44 0.68 5.67 9.69
CA LEU A 44 0.12 6.92 9.19
C LEU A 44 -1.40 6.90 9.18
N PHE A 45 -1.98 5.73 9.21
CA PHE A 45 -3.43 5.58 9.04
C PHE A 45 -4.18 5.42 10.34
N TYR A 46 -3.57 5.76 11.45
CA TYR A 46 -4.15 5.49 12.75
C TYR A 46 -5.52 6.15 12.95
N ASP A 47 -5.77 7.28 12.30
CA ASP A 47 -7.02 7.99 12.46
C ASP A 47 -7.95 7.86 11.25
N VAL A 48 -7.65 6.94 10.35
CA VAL A 48 -8.50 6.70 9.18
C VAL A 48 -9.43 5.54 9.51
N GLU A 49 -10.71 5.84 9.57
CA GLU A 49 -11.69 4.83 9.94
C GLU A 49 -11.72 3.71 8.90
N GLY A 50 -11.68 2.46 9.38
CA GLY A 50 -11.70 1.32 8.48
C GLY A 50 -10.34 0.91 7.93
N ALA A 51 -9.33 1.73 8.15
CA ALA A 51 -8.02 1.45 7.58
C ALA A 51 -7.42 0.17 8.12
N GLU A 52 -7.72 -0.16 9.35
CA GLU A 52 -7.15 -1.35 9.98
C GLU A 52 -7.44 -2.61 9.18
N ARG A 53 -8.67 -2.73 8.70
CA ARG A 53 -9.07 -3.89 7.92
C ARG A 53 -8.33 -3.93 6.58
N ALA A 54 -8.24 -2.78 5.93
CA ALA A 54 -7.55 -2.71 4.65
C ALA A 54 -6.07 -3.01 4.80
N LEU A 55 -5.45 -2.49 5.85
CA LEU A 55 -4.05 -2.75 6.12
C LEU A 55 -3.80 -4.22 6.39
N LYS A 56 -4.72 -4.86 7.09
CA LYS A 56 -4.60 -6.29 7.36
C LYS A 56 -4.67 -7.07 6.05
N LYS A 57 -5.55 -6.66 5.15
CA LYS A 57 -5.64 -7.32 3.85
C LYS A 57 -4.34 -7.17 3.07
N ILE A 58 -3.74 -5.99 3.10
CA ILE A 58 -2.49 -5.78 2.41
C ILE A 58 -1.43 -6.75 2.89
N ARG A 59 -1.38 -6.97 4.20
CA ARG A 59 -0.37 -7.88 4.76
C ARG A 59 -0.59 -9.32 4.37
N LYS A 60 -1.81 -9.68 3.98
CA LYS A 60 -2.14 -11.06 3.67
C LYS A 60 -2.14 -11.37 2.18
N THR A 61 -1.89 -10.38 1.35
CA THR A 61 -1.92 -10.59 -0.09
C THR A 61 -0.76 -11.49 -0.52
N ARG A 62 -0.98 -12.25 -1.59
CA ARG A 62 0.00 -13.20 -2.09
C ARG A 62 0.50 -12.88 -3.48
N ASP A 63 -0.24 -12.08 -4.23
CA ASP A 63 0.18 -11.73 -5.57
C ASP A 63 -0.14 -10.27 -5.84
N ASN A 64 0.37 -9.79 -6.96
CA ASN A 64 0.24 -8.37 -7.28
C ASN A 64 -1.21 -7.95 -7.43
N GLY A 65 -2.04 -8.81 -8.01
CA GLY A 65 -3.45 -8.47 -8.19
C GLY A 65 -4.17 -8.26 -6.88
N GLU A 66 -3.95 -9.17 -5.93
CA GLU A 66 -4.54 -9.03 -4.61
C GLU A 66 -4.01 -7.78 -3.90
N TYR A 67 -2.72 -7.56 -4.05
CA TYR A 67 -2.09 -6.41 -3.42
C TYR A 67 -2.69 -5.11 -3.94
N GLU A 68 -2.79 -5.00 -5.25
CA GLU A 68 -3.31 -3.78 -5.86
C GLU A 68 -4.75 -3.51 -5.44
N ALA A 69 -5.55 -4.57 -5.35
CA ALA A 69 -6.93 -4.42 -4.93
C ALA A 69 -7.02 -3.95 -3.47
N ALA A 70 -6.17 -4.50 -2.61
CA ALA A 70 -6.17 -4.10 -1.21
C ALA A 70 -5.73 -2.65 -1.04
N VAL A 71 -4.73 -2.23 -1.80
CA VAL A 71 -4.26 -0.85 -1.75
C VAL A 71 -5.35 0.10 -2.25
N ARG A 72 -6.06 -0.28 -3.31
CA ARG A 72 -7.15 0.55 -3.80
C ARG A 72 -8.25 0.69 -2.75
N MET A 73 -8.53 -0.37 -2.02
CA MET A 73 -9.52 -0.31 -0.95
C MET A 73 -9.10 0.70 0.11
N LEU A 74 -7.84 0.65 0.50
CA LEU A 74 -7.33 1.60 1.49
C LEU A 74 -7.38 3.02 0.96
N ALA A 75 -6.98 3.22 -0.30
CA ALA A 75 -7.00 4.56 -0.88
C ALA A 75 -8.41 5.14 -0.91
N ALA A 76 -9.40 4.29 -1.16
CA ALA A 76 -10.79 4.75 -1.19
C ALA A 76 -11.24 5.27 0.16
N LEU A 77 -10.70 4.72 1.25
CA LEU A 77 -11.04 5.19 2.58
C LEU A 77 -10.43 6.54 2.89
N CYS A 78 -9.36 6.89 2.22
CA CYS A 78 -8.61 8.11 2.51
C CYS A 78 -9.01 9.29 1.62
N ARG A 79 -9.76 9.06 0.57
CA ARG A 79 -10.10 10.12 -0.37
C ARG A 79 -11.54 10.53 -0.36
#